data_03359d2c51427a39c9f4c52c892f541e
#
_entry.id   03359d2c51427a39c9f4c52c892f541e
#
_cell.length_a   1.000
_cell.length_b   1.000
_cell.length_c   1.000
_cell.angle_alpha   90.00
_cell.angle_beta   90.00
_cell.angle_gamma   90.00
#
_symmetry.space_group_name_H-M   'P 1'
#
loop_
_entity.id
_entity.type
_entity.pdbx_description
1 polymer ?
#
loop_
_entity_poly.entity_id
_entity_poly.type
_entity_poly.pdbx_seq_one_letter_code
_entity_poly.pdbx_strand_id
1 'polypeptide(L)'
;MSQGKKQIGRILLQQRALSPEQLERALQEGGGRLASRLIESGTISDIAALKALSEQHGIPGIDLGQICLRLEDLELLPREIAEKHLILPVLVREDRLFIAMANPRERTVLDELEFVTGKKVYPYVALEAALGKAIQESYTRKARGEAYYIGPRCPAEVLKKYGIDSPEQAGSIPPEAASIPPPDETFSPLTAPGVVVDDQVGRVSRGDEIEVSGFGETNPDLSVMAMLPQEVPDSSPALAPPGAKTVLVIDDEADIRKMLKRLLTSHGYRVLEADRGLLALRMVKEQTPDLIILDAMLPEVHGFDIARRIKGSTRYGHIPIIMISAVYRGWRYAEDLKQSCGVDFYLEKPFRISDVLRGVEVALSQTSAPKVDSREASSEAAERCLEAGVRAYQAGQVEAAIEHLREGLGIDPLAYRLHFHLGLLYGKQGQVYEAISELETAVDINARHFPAVKNLAVLYQKAGFRNKAAEMWERALKLAPDEPTRTTIKQHLLNLL
;
A
#
# COMPACT_ATOMS: atom_id res chain seq x y z
N MET A 1 5.88 -23.98 9.97
CA MET A 1 6.46 -23.95 11.33
C MET A 1 6.18 -22.58 11.91
N SER A 2 5.43 -22.49 13.00
CA SER A 2 5.09 -21.23 13.67
C SER A 2 6.37 -20.56 14.14
N GLN A 3 6.78 -19.46 13.52
CA GLN A 3 7.86 -18.61 14.04
C GLN A 3 7.42 -18.13 15.42
N GLY A 4 8.20 -18.54 16.45
CA GLY A 4 7.92 -18.18 17.83
C GLY A 4 7.95 -16.66 17.99
N LYS A 5 6.77 -16.08 18.18
CA LYS A 5 6.61 -14.65 18.47
C LYS A 5 7.53 -14.26 19.62
N LYS A 6 8.51 -13.39 19.39
CA LYS A 6 9.31 -12.82 20.47
C LYS A 6 8.35 -12.08 21.42
N GLN A 7 8.27 -12.53 22.66
CA GLN A 7 7.46 -11.85 23.67
C GLN A 7 8.18 -10.56 24.09
N ILE A 8 7.45 -9.48 24.32
CA ILE A 8 8.00 -8.15 24.64
C ILE A 8 8.99 -8.19 25.83
N GLY A 9 8.72 -9.01 26.84
CA GLY A 9 9.66 -9.18 27.97
C GLY A 9 11.03 -9.71 27.54
N ARG A 10 11.09 -10.62 26.56
CA ARG A 10 12.34 -11.15 26.04
C ARG A 10 13.10 -10.08 25.24
N ILE A 11 12.38 -9.25 24.50
CA ILE A 11 12.99 -8.14 23.74
C ILE A 11 13.59 -7.12 24.70
N LEU A 12 12.86 -6.74 25.75
CA LEU A 12 13.34 -5.80 26.76
C LEU A 12 14.59 -6.32 27.50
N LEU A 13 14.68 -7.63 27.78
CA LEU A 13 15.88 -8.26 28.31
C LEU A 13 17.06 -8.19 27.32
N GLN A 14 16.82 -8.47 26.04
CA GLN A 14 17.85 -8.38 24.98
C GLN A 14 18.37 -6.95 24.80
N GLN A 15 17.48 -5.96 24.89
CA GLN A 15 17.82 -4.53 24.82
C GLN A 15 18.46 -4.02 26.12
N ARG A 16 18.63 -4.85 27.15
CA ARG A 16 19.12 -4.48 28.48
C ARG A 16 18.32 -3.35 29.15
N ALA A 17 17.06 -3.21 28.76
CA ALA A 17 16.15 -2.24 29.34
C ALA A 17 15.49 -2.74 30.63
N LEU A 18 15.61 -4.05 30.91
CA LEU A 18 14.99 -4.73 32.04
C LEU A 18 15.93 -5.85 32.55
N SER A 19 15.99 -6.05 33.88
CA SER A 19 16.67 -7.21 34.44
C SER A 19 15.76 -8.43 34.52
N PRO A 20 16.28 -9.68 34.56
CA PRO A 20 15.47 -10.87 34.73
C PRO A 20 14.57 -10.82 35.97
N GLU A 21 15.11 -10.31 37.09
CA GLU A 21 14.40 -10.20 38.38
C GLU A 21 13.21 -9.19 38.27
N GLN A 22 13.43 -8.07 37.58
CA GLN A 22 12.37 -7.08 37.33
C GLN A 22 11.27 -7.65 36.43
N LEU A 23 11.64 -8.45 35.42
CA LEU A 23 10.66 -9.10 34.55
C LEU A 23 9.81 -10.11 35.32
N GLU A 24 10.44 -10.97 36.14
CA GLU A 24 9.72 -11.95 36.96
C GLU A 24 8.75 -11.27 37.92
N ARG A 25 9.17 -10.20 38.59
CA ARG A 25 8.33 -9.41 39.48
C ARG A 25 7.14 -8.81 38.75
N ALA A 26 7.37 -8.20 37.59
CA ALA A 26 6.31 -7.65 36.77
C ALA A 26 5.35 -8.71 36.19
N LEU A 27 5.80 -9.95 35.98
CA LEU A 27 4.91 -11.05 35.57
C LEU A 27 4.06 -11.59 36.70
N GLN A 28 4.58 -11.57 37.96
CA GLN A 28 3.84 -12.02 39.15
C GLN A 28 2.72 -11.05 39.57
N GLU A 29 2.90 -9.74 39.34
CA GLU A 29 1.91 -8.71 39.74
C GLU A 29 0.61 -8.78 38.96
N GLY A 30 0.54 -9.45 37.80
CA GLY A 30 -0.69 -9.67 37.03
C GLY A 30 -1.42 -8.37 36.62
N GLY A 31 -2.30 -8.46 35.61
CA GLY A 31 -3.15 -7.32 35.18
C GLY A 31 -2.54 -6.43 34.10
N GLY A 32 -3.29 -6.17 33.03
CA GLY A 32 -2.90 -5.26 31.94
C GLY A 32 -1.75 -5.72 31.02
N ARG A 33 -1.39 -4.87 30.07
CA ARG A 33 -0.25 -5.16 29.17
C ARG A 33 1.07 -4.92 29.90
N LEU A 34 2.03 -5.84 29.74
CA LEU A 34 3.33 -5.81 30.43
C LEU A 34 4.07 -4.48 30.23
N ALA A 35 4.10 -3.96 29.01
CA ALA A 35 4.76 -2.69 28.71
C ALA A 35 4.16 -1.51 29.49
N SER A 36 2.85 -1.40 29.56
CA SER A 36 2.14 -0.32 30.29
C SER A 36 2.51 -0.36 31.77
N ARG A 37 2.49 -1.53 32.38
CA ARG A 37 2.85 -1.69 33.82
C ARG A 37 4.30 -1.33 34.12
N LEU A 38 5.21 -1.74 33.25
CA LEU A 38 6.63 -1.43 33.42
C LEU A 38 6.93 0.07 33.27
N ILE A 39 6.14 0.78 32.45
CA ILE A 39 6.20 2.23 32.32
C ILE A 39 5.61 2.89 33.58
N GLU A 40 4.43 2.47 34.02
CA GLU A 40 3.74 3.00 35.20
C GLU A 40 4.57 2.83 36.49
N SER A 41 5.28 1.71 36.63
CA SER A 41 6.21 1.47 37.72
C SER A 41 7.54 2.22 37.61
N GLY A 42 7.76 2.95 36.50
CA GLY A 42 9.04 3.63 36.24
C GLY A 42 10.21 2.69 35.98
N THR A 43 9.96 1.39 35.74
CA THR A 43 11.01 0.37 35.54
C THR A 43 11.66 0.53 34.17
N ILE A 44 10.91 0.94 33.15
CA ILE A 44 11.42 1.22 31.80
C ILE A 44 10.93 2.61 31.34
N SER A 45 11.71 3.23 30.44
CA SER A 45 11.29 4.46 29.79
C SER A 45 10.29 4.21 28.64
N ASP A 46 9.48 5.23 28.31
CA ASP A 46 8.56 5.21 27.16
C ASP A 46 9.30 4.82 25.88
N ILE A 47 10.51 5.37 25.66
CA ILE A 47 11.33 5.10 24.48
C ILE A 47 11.76 3.64 24.42
N ALA A 48 12.18 3.05 25.55
CA ALA A 48 12.56 1.64 25.60
C ALA A 48 11.35 0.72 25.32
N ALA A 49 10.20 1.04 25.89
CA ALA A 49 8.95 0.31 25.62
C ALA A 49 8.53 0.42 24.16
N LEU A 50 8.63 1.62 23.57
CA LEU A 50 8.26 1.86 22.19
C LEU A 50 9.19 1.14 21.21
N LYS A 51 10.52 1.12 21.49
CA LYS A 51 11.50 0.32 20.73
C LYS A 51 11.17 -1.17 20.78
N ALA A 52 10.85 -1.68 21.95
CA ALA A 52 10.50 -3.10 22.12
C ALA A 52 9.19 -3.46 21.40
N LEU A 53 8.18 -2.59 21.42
CA LEU A 53 6.94 -2.78 20.65
C LEU A 53 7.19 -2.70 19.15
N SER A 54 8.02 -1.77 18.68
CA SER A 54 8.41 -1.67 17.28
C SER A 54 9.06 -2.97 16.80
N GLU A 55 10.01 -3.51 17.56
CA GLU A 55 10.64 -4.79 17.26
C GLU A 55 9.64 -5.96 17.29
N GLN A 56 8.76 -6.01 18.30
CA GLN A 56 7.74 -7.06 18.42
C GLN A 56 6.76 -7.10 17.25
N HIS A 57 6.36 -5.94 16.75
CA HIS A 57 5.37 -5.80 15.67
C HIS A 57 6.03 -5.74 14.29
N GLY A 58 7.33 -5.45 14.21
CA GLY A 58 8.07 -5.30 12.96
C GLY A 58 7.63 -4.08 12.14
N ILE A 59 7.18 -3.02 12.83
CA ILE A 59 6.78 -1.74 12.25
C ILE A 59 7.38 -0.58 13.05
N PRO A 60 7.59 0.61 12.46
CA PRO A 60 8.15 1.75 13.17
C PRO A 60 7.26 2.19 14.34
N GLY A 61 7.90 2.62 15.43
CA GLY A 61 7.25 3.23 16.58
C GLY A 61 7.11 4.75 16.42
N ILE A 62 6.09 5.35 17.03
CA ILE A 62 5.90 6.81 17.05
C ILE A 62 5.68 7.32 18.47
N ASP A 63 6.50 8.31 18.88
CA ASP A 63 6.32 9.03 20.14
C ASP A 63 5.38 10.24 19.93
N LEU A 64 4.13 10.06 20.37
CA LEU A 64 3.09 11.09 20.24
C LEU A 64 3.36 12.35 21.08
N GLY A 65 4.33 12.31 21.99
CA GLY A 65 4.81 13.49 22.70
C GLY A 65 5.63 14.45 21.85
N GLN A 66 6.19 13.97 20.73
CA GLN A 66 7.08 14.73 19.86
C GLN A 66 6.49 15.11 18.51
N ILE A 67 5.20 14.92 18.30
CA ILE A 67 4.53 15.20 17.02
C ILE A 67 3.80 16.54 17.04
N CYS A 68 3.60 17.08 15.83
CA CYS A 68 2.60 18.09 15.52
C CYS A 68 1.68 17.51 14.46
N LEU A 69 0.37 17.52 14.67
CA LEU A 69 -0.59 17.03 13.69
C LEU A 69 -1.66 18.09 13.40
N ARG A 70 -2.13 18.10 12.18
CA ARG A 70 -3.18 18.99 11.71
C ARG A 70 -4.54 18.40 12.10
N LEU A 71 -5.34 19.15 12.86
CA LEU A 71 -6.61 18.66 13.39
C LEU A 71 -7.70 18.47 12.34
N GLU A 72 -7.58 19.11 11.19
CA GLU A 72 -8.44 18.89 10.02
C GLU A 72 -8.33 17.44 9.51
N ASP A 73 -7.15 16.83 9.57
CA ASP A 73 -6.92 15.45 9.14
C ASP A 73 -7.74 14.42 9.93
N LEU A 74 -8.24 14.79 11.12
CA LEU A 74 -9.15 13.96 11.92
C LEU A 74 -10.58 13.86 11.35
N GLU A 75 -10.92 14.58 10.27
CA GLU A 75 -12.18 14.41 9.56
C GLU A 75 -12.32 13.05 8.90
N LEU A 76 -11.18 12.47 8.52
CA LEU A 76 -11.14 11.14 7.91
C LEU A 76 -11.54 10.01 8.87
N LEU A 77 -11.53 10.27 10.18
CA LEU A 77 -11.77 9.24 11.19
C LEU A 77 -12.71 9.77 12.29
N PRO A 78 -13.95 9.25 12.43
CA PRO A 78 -14.83 9.60 13.52
C PRO A 78 -14.23 9.29 14.89
N ARG A 79 -14.47 10.17 15.88
CA ARG A 79 -13.95 10.04 17.26
C ARG A 79 -14.26 8.67 17.88
N GLU A 80 -15.47 8.17 17.69
CA GLU A 80 -15.92 6.89 18.24
C GLU A 80 -15.07 5.72 17.73
N ILE A 81 -14.70 5.75 16.46
CA ILE A 81 -13.83 4.74 15.83
C ILE A 81 -12.40 4.89 16.33
N ALA A 82 -11.90 6.13 16.44
CA ALA A 82 -10.57 6.43 16.96
C ALA A 82 -10.39 5.91 18.41
N GLU A 83 -11.36 6.16 19.28
CA GLU A 83 -11.36 5.71 20.68
C GLU A 83 -11.53 4.19 20.80
N LYS A 84 -12.44 3.60 20.00
CA LYS A 84 -12.74 2.16 20.04
C LYS A 84 -11.54 1.30 19.65
N HIS A 85 -10.84 1.69 18.57
CA HIS A 85 -9.73 0.92 18.02
C HIS A 85 -8.36 1.45 18.43
N LEU A 86 -8.30 2.52 19.24
CA LEU A 86 -7.07 3.20 19.64
C LEU A 86 -6.19 3.50 18.43
N ILE A 87 -6.70 4.34 17.52
CA ILE A 87 -6.05 4.78 16.30
C ILE A 87 -6.14 6.30 16.16
N LEU A 88 -5.06 6.91 15.64
CA LEU A 88 -4.99 8.36 15.45
C LEU A 88 -4.31 8.66 14.12
N PRO A 89 -4.95 9.37 13.17
CA PRO A 89 -4.27 9.94 12.01
C PRO A 89 -3.17 10.90 12.47
N VAL A 90 -1.95 10.68 12.00
CA VAL A 90 -0.80 11.53 12.38
C VAL A 90 -0.30 12.39 11.21
N LEU A 91 -0.54 11.94 9.99
CA LEU A 91 -0.24 12.70 8.78
C LEU A 91 -1.09 12.17 7.63
N VAL A 92 -1.64 13.08 6.84
CA VAL A 92 -2.38 12.77 5.61
C VAL A 92 -1.64 13.39 4.43
N ARG A 93 -1.40 12.60 3.41
CA ARG A 93 -0.89 13.01 2.11
C ARG A 93 -1.94 12.65 1.04
N GLU A 94 -1.75 13.05 -0.20
CA GLU A 94 -2.69 12.86 -1.29
C GLU A 94 -3.32 11.46 -1.34
N ASP A 95 -2.47 10.43 -1.42
CA ASP A 95 -2.85 9.01 -1.54
C ASP A 95 -2.49 8.17 -0.31
N ARG A 96 -1.98 8.78 0.78
CA ARG A 96 -1.40 8.08 1.94
C ARG A 96 -1.94 8.62 3.25
N LEU A 97 -2.19 7.69 4.17
CA LEU A 97 -2.62 7.95 5.53
C LEU A 97 -1.64 7.28 6.50
N PHE A 98 -0.97 8.07 7.31
CA PHE A 98 -0.10 7.59 8.37
C PHE A 98 -0.87 7.60 9.68
N ILE A 99 -0.95 6.45 10.36
CA ILE A 99 -1.73 6.31 11.59
C ILE A 99 -0.87 5.79 12.74
N ALA A 100 -1.08 6.34 13.92
CA ALA A 100 -0.61 5.75 15.17
C ALA A 100 -1.67 4.79 15.70
N MET A 101 -1.27 3.58 16.12
CA MET A 101 -2.19 2.58 16.66
C MET A 101 -1.53 1.72 17.75
N ALA A 102 -2.34 1.26 18.71
CA ALA A 102 -1.86 0.42 19.80
C ALA A 102 -1.69 -1.05 19.38
N ASN A 103 -2.45 -1.51 18.37
CA ASN A 103 -2.41 -2.89 17.88
C ASN A 103 -2.35 -2.96 16.35
N PRO A 104 -1.16 -2.88 15.75
CA PRO A 104 -1.01 -2.89 14.29
C PRO A 104 -1.26 -4.27 13.64
N ARG A 105 -1.69 -5.27 14.40
CA ARG A 105 -2.05 -6.60 13.88
C ARG A 105 -3.53 -6.70 13.46
N GLU A 106 -4.33 -5.73 13.76
CA GLU A 106 -5.73 -5.65 13.35
C GLU A 106 -5.83 -5.25 11.86
N ARG A 107 -5.52 -6.21 10.99
CA ARG A 107 -5.57 -5.99 9.53
C ARG A 107 -6.95 -5.53 9.06
N THR A 108 -8.00 -6.06 9.63
CA THR A 108 -9.38 -5.65 9.31
C THR A 108 -9.61 -4.15 9.49
N VAL A 109 -9.04 -3.55 10.54
CA VAL A 109 -9.14 -2.10 10.77
C VAL A 109 -8.32 -1.32 9.75
N LEU A 110 -7.12 -1.82 9.39
CA LEU A 110 -6.28 -1.19 8.37
C LEU A 110 -6.96 -1.24 7.00
N ASP A 111 -7.45 -2.39 6.60
CA ASP A 111 -8.16 -2.60 5.33
C ASP A 111 -9.44 -1.74 5.26
N GLU A 112 -10.17 -1.63 6.38
CA GLU A 112 -11.36 -0.80 6.49
C GLU A 112 -11.03 0.71 6.36
N LEU A 113 -9.92 1.15 6.96
CA LEU A 113 -9.43 2.53 6.83
C LEU A 113 -8.95 2.84 5.41
N GLU A 114 -8.18 1.96 4.79
CA GLU A 114 -7.77 2.12 3.39
C GLU A 114 -8.98 2.25 2.48
N PHE A 115 -9.97 1.44 2.76
CA PHE A 115 -11.22 1.43 2.02
C PHE A 115 -12.02 2.74 2.17
N VAL A 116 -12.32 3.16 3.42
CA VAL A 116 -13.15 4.35 3.70
C VAL A 116 -12.46 5.63 3.24
N THR A 117 -11.13 5.71 3.39
CA THR A 117 -10.37 6.92 3.04
C THR A 117 -9.89 6.94 1.60
N GLY A 118 -9.90 5.80 0.90
CA GLY A 118 -9.31 5.66 -0.44
C GLY A 118 -7.79 5.90 -0.45
N LYS A 119 -7.15 5.87 0.71
CA LYS A 119 -5.71 6.15 0.89
C LYS A 119 -4.99 4.91 1.39
N LYS A 120 -3.75 4.73 0.95
CA LYS A 120 -2.91 3.65 1.47
C LYS A 120 -2.50 3.95 2.91
N VAL A 121 -2.74 2.99 3.82
CA VAL A 121 -2.50 3.16 5.25
C VAL A 121 -1.13 2.64 5.66
N TYR A 122 -0.36 3.48 6.37
CA TYR A 122 0.94 3.15 6.94
C TYR A 122 0.85 3.19 8.47
N PRO A 123 0.79 2.02 9.14
CA PRO A 123 0.65 1.95 10.58
C PRO A 123 1.97 2.19 11.31
N TYR A 124 1.92 2.93 12.41
CA TYR A 124 2.96 3.12 13.39
C TYR A 124 2.48 2.59 14.74
N VAL A 125 3.32 1.86 15.48
CA VAL A 125 2.95 1.46 16.82
C VAL A 125 3.17 2.60 17.80
N ALA A 126 2.19 2.85 18.67
CA ALA A 126 2.25 3.84 19.75
C ALA A 126 1.96 3.21 21.10
N LEU A 127 2.42 3.85 22.17
CA LEU A 127 2.08 3.46 23.54
C LEU A 127 0.60 3.73 23.81
N GLU A 128 -0.12 2.74 24.31
CA GLU A 128 -1.57 2.78 24.50
C GLU A 128 -2.04 3.98 25.36
N ALA A 129 -1.36 4.22 26.48
CA ALA A 129 -1.70 5.33 27.38
C ALA A 129 -1.46 6.71 26.73
N ALA A 130 -0.36 6.86 25.98
CA ALA A 130 -0.05 8.08 25.26
C ALA A 130 -1.05 8.31 24.12
N LEU A 131 -1.41 7.23 23.40
CA LEU A 131 -2.35 7.26 22.29
C LEU A 131 -3.76 7.64 22.76
N GLY A 132 -4.26 7.05 23.84
CA GLY A 132 -5.56 7.41 24.41
C GLY A 132 -5.65 8.88 24.82
N LYS A 133 -4.60 9.43 25.45
CA LYS A 133 -4.52 10.85 25.78
C LYS A 133 -4.50 11.73 24.53
N ALA A 134 -3.65 11.38 23.56
CA ALA A 134 -3.53 12.15 22.32
C ALA A 134 -4.87 12.17 21.53
N ILE A 135 -5.59 11.05 21.47
CA ILE A 135 -6.92 10.99 20.85
C ILE A 135 -7.87 11.97 21.55
N GLN A 136 -8.03 11.85 22.87
CA GLN A 136 -8.94 12.71 23.62
C GLN A 136 -8.61 14.20 23.46
N GLU A 137 -7.34 14.56 23.60
CA GLU A 137 -6.90 15.95 23.46
C GLU A 137 -7.08 16.48 22.03
N SER A 138 -6.72 15.70 21.02
CA SER A 138 -6.82 16.13 19.62
C SER A 138 -8.26 16.40 19.22
N TYR A 139 -9.20 15.49 19.51
CA TYR A 139 -10.60 15.70 19.19
C TYR A 139 -11.25 16.80 20.05
N THR A 140 -10.80 17.01 21.29
CA THR A 140 -11.25 18.11 22.12
C THR A 140 -10.78 19.46 21.59
N ARG A 141 -9.52 19.57 21.16
CA ARG A 141 -8.95 20.78 20.53
C ARG A 141 -9.62 21.09 19.19
N LYS A 142 -9.87 20.04 18.37
CA LYS A 142 -10.63 20.19 17.13
C LYS A 142 -12.02 20.78 17.38
N ALA A 143 -12.73 20.30 18.38
CA ALA A 143 -14.05 20.82 18.76
C ALA A 143 -14.01 22.30 19.23
N ARG A 144 -12.86 22.80 19.67
CA ARG A 144 -12.63 24.21 20.01
C ARG A 144 -12.23 25.08 18.81
N GLY A 145 -12.06 24.48 17.62
CA GLY A 145 -11.64 25.18 16.42
C GLY A 145 -10.13 25.47 16.36
N GLU A 146 -9.31 24.71 17.11
CA GLU A 146 -7.85 24.80 17.00
C GLU A 146 -7.37 24.12 15.71
N ALA A 147 -6.26 24.58 15.13
CA ALA A 147 -5.72 24.07 13.88
C ALA A 147 -4.80 22.85 14.09
N TYR A 148 -4.10 22.82 15.23
CA TYR A 148 -3.06 21.82 15.47
C TYR A 148 -3.14 21.19 16.87
N TYR A 149 -2.80 19.90 16.93
CA TYR A 149 -2.37 19.27 18.17
C TYR A 149 -0.85 19.24 18.22
N ILE A 150 -0.28 19.74 19.31
CA ILE A 150 1.15 19.74 19.56
C ILE A 150 1.42 18.86 20.77
N GLY A 151 2.24 17.85 20.58
CA GLY A 151 2.69 16.97 21.65
C GLY A 151 3.53 17.72 22.69
N PRO A 152 3.50 17.32 23.96
CA PRO A 152 4.14 18.08 25.07
C PRO A 152 5.67 18.18 24.97
N ARG A 153 6.31 17.38 24.13
CA ARG A 153 7.75 17.36 23.89
C ARG A 153 8.09 17.64 22.42
N CYS A 154 7.17 18.28 21.69
CA CYS A 154 7.35 18.52 20.25
C CYS A 154 8.54 19.47 20.03
N PRO A 155 9.56 19.06 19.23
CA PRO A 155 10.72 19.90 18.94
C PRO A 155 10.35 21.13 18.12
N ALA A 156 11.03 22.27 18.36
CA ALA A 156 10.82 23.50 17.59
C ALA A 156 11.05 23.33 16.08
N GLU A 157 11.93 22.41 15.67
CA GLU A 157 12.19 22.08 14.28
C GLU A 157 10.97 21.47 13.58
N VAL A 158 10.17 20.68 14.32
CA VAL A 158 8.91 20.12 13.81
C VAL A 158 7.88 21.23 13.62
N LEU A 159 7.75 22.14 14.59
CA LEU A 159 6.81 23.25 14.52
C LEU A 159 7.09 24.17 13.34
N LYS A 160 8.36 24.47 13.09
CA LYS A 160 8.79 25.30 11.95
C LYS A 160 8.34 24.71 10.59
N LYS A 161 8.29 23.37 10.46
CA LYS A 161 7.81 22.72 9.23
C LYS A 161 6.32 22.99 8.97
N TYR A 162 5.56 23.25 10.02
CA TYR A 162 4.15 23.64 9.95
C TYR A 162 3.96 25.18 9.93
N GLY A 163 5.06 25.94 9.82
CA GLY A 163 5.01 27.41 9.87
C GLY A 163 4.68 27.96 11.25
N ILE A 164 4.95 27.19 12.32
CA ILE A 164 4.67 27.55 13.71
C ILE A 164 5.98 27.92 14.40
N ASP A 165 6.14 29.17 14.78
CA ASP A 165 7.37 29.65 15.47
C ASP A 165 7.37 29.32 16.98
N SER A 166 6.18 29.25 17.59
CA SER A 166 6.05 28.87 18.99
C SER A 166 4.76 28.08 19.25
N PRO A 167 4.72 27.18 20.26
CA PRO A 167 3.50 26.42 20.61
C PRO A 167 2.29 27.30 20.95
N GLU A 168 2.52 28.50 21.46
CA GLU A 168 1.48 29.47 21.83
C GLU A 168 0.77 30.08 20.61
N GLN A 169 1.49 30.23 19.50
CA GLN A 169 0.93 30.74 18.23
C GLN A 169 -0.02 29.72 17.58
N ALA A 170 0.16 28.44 17.82
CA ALA A 170 -0.67 27.39 17.21
C ALA A 170 -2.16 27.52 17.57
N GLY A 171 -2.48 28.02 18.76
CA GLY A 171 -3.87 28.26 19.19
C GLY A 171 -4.55 29.46 18.51
N SER A 172 -3.77 30.34 17.85
CA SER A 172 -4.29 31.51 17.14
C SER A 172 -4.40 31.32 15.62
N ILE A 173 -3.91 30.19 15.07
CA ILE A 173 -3.98 29.87 13.65
C ILE A 173 -5.37 29.30 13.34
N PRO A 174 -6.15 29.92 12.43
CA PRO A 174 -7.44 29.35 12.03
C PRO A 174 -7.24 28.04 11.26
N PRO A 175 -8.16 27.06 11.40
CA PRO A 175 -8.05 25.75 10.73
C PRO A 175 -7.84 25.83 9.20
N GLU A 176 -8.49 26.82 8.55
CA GLU A 176 -8.37 27.06 7.10
C GLU A 176 -6.96 27.49 6.66
N ALA A 177 -6.14 28.00 7.58
CA ALA A 177 -4.76 28.40 7.34
C ALA A 177 -3.73 27.34 7.74
N ALA A 178 -4.19 26.14 8.15
CA ALA A 178 -3.32 25.05 8.54
C ALA A 178 -2.52 24.51 7.34
N SER A 179 -1.20 24.65 7.37
CA SER A 179 -0.31 24.16 6.33
C SER A 179 0.01 22.67 6.49
N ILE A 180 0.07 21.97 5.36
CA ILE A 180 0.70 20.64 5.30
C ILE A 180 2.20 20.90 5.16
N PRO A 181 3.07 20.26 5.97
CA PRO A 181 4.50 20.42 5.79
C PRO A 181 4.89 19.98 4.37
N PRO A 182 5.81 20.73 3.69
CA PRO A 182 6.23 20.36 2.35
C PRO A 182 6.76 18.92 2.34
N PRO A 183 6.71 18.22 1.21
CA PRO A 183 7.38 16.94 1.02
C PRO A 183 8.88 17.21 1.04
N ASP A 184 9.45 17.27 2.23
CA ASP A 184 10.86 17.54 2.44
C ASP A 184 11.62 16.23 2.53
N GLU A 185 12.85 16.18 2.01
CA GLU A 185 13.77 15.05 2.13
C GLU A 185 13.98 14.62 3.59
N THR A 186 13.71 15.53 4.53
CA THR A 186 13.80 15.32 5.97
C THR A 186 12.53 14.76 6.61
N PHE A 187 11.40 14.73 5.92
CA PHE A 187 10.17 14.09 6.41
C PHE A 187 10.07 12.61 5.97
N SER A 188 11.24 11.97 5.91
CA SER A 188 11.25 10.52 6.04
C SER A 188 10.74 10.18 7.44
N PRO A 189 9.78 9.28 7.61
CA PRO A 189 9.38 8.83 8.94
C PRO A 189 10.55 8.29 9.78
N LEU A 190 11.68 7.96 9.13
CA LEU A 190 12.93 7.56 9.78
C LEU A 190 13.67 8.74 10.44
N THR A 191 13.45 9.96 9.97
CA THR A 191 14.10 11.17 10.47
C THR A 191 13.13 12.16 11.16
N ALA A 192 11.81 11.85 11.13
CA ALA A 192 10.85 12.64 11.87
C ALA A 192 11.12 12.51 13.38
N PRO A 193 11.23 13.61 14.13
CA PRO A 193 11.29 13.55 15.57
C PRO A 193 10.08 12.78 16.10
N GLY A 194 10.32 11.83 17.01
CA GLY A 194 9.27 10.96 17.56
C GLY A 194 9.12 9.59 16.89
N VAL A 195 9.69 9.37 15.70
CA VAL A 195 9.73 8.02 15.12
C VAL A 195 10.90 7.25 15.70
N VAL A 196 10.60 6.13 16.32
CA VAL A 196 11.58 5.24 16.93
C VAL A 196 11.73 4.01 16.02
N VAL A 197 12.86 3.93 15.34
CA VAL A 197 13.29 2.75 14.57
C VAL A 197 14.41 2.09 15.31
N ASP A 198 14.46 0.76 15.31
CA ASP A 198 15.62 0.03 15.83
C ASP A 198 16.86 0.42 15.01
N ASP A 199 17.94 0.84 15.67
CA ASP A 199 19.17 1.30 15.02
C ASP A 199 19.81 0.24 14.09
N GLN A 200 19.44 -1.03 14.24
CA GLN A 200 19.88 -2.11 13.36
C GLN A 200 19.04 -2.23 12.08
N VAL A 201 17.79 -1.75 12.08
CA VAL A 201 16.87 -1.86 10.93
C VAL A 201 17.23 -0.88 9.82
N GLY A 202 17.74 0.30 10.17
CA GLY A 202 18.11 1.33 9.19
C GLY A 202 19.49 1.14 8.54
N ARG A 203 20.30 0.18 8.99
CA ARG A 203 21.61 -0.09 8.42
C ARG A 203 21.49 -1.02 7.22
N VAL A 204 21.21 -0.45 6.09
CA VAL A 204 21.44 -1.07 4.78
C VAL A 204 22.94 -0.95 4.51
N SER A 205 23.61 -2.05 4.17
CA SER A 205 25.04 -2.03 3.82
C SER A 205 25.29 -1.06 2.66
N ARG A 206 26.48 -0.49 2.60
CA ARG A 206 26.87 0.49 1.55
C ARG A 206 26.72 -0.03 0.10
N GLY A 207 26.55 -1.34 -0.10
CA GLY A 207 26.30 -2.00 -1.39
C GLY A 207 24.82 -2.22 -1.71
N ASP A 208 23.90 -1.89 -0.79
CA ASP A 208 22.46 -2.16 -0.91
C ASP A 208 21.65 -0.86 -0.99
N GLU A 209 22.23 0.17 -1.56
CA GLU A 209 21.49 1.34 -2.01
C GLU A 209 20.55 0.94 -3.14
N ILE A 210 19.45 1.69 -3.29
CA ILE A 210 18.53 1.52 -4.42
C ILE A 210 19.37 1.56 -5.70
N GLU A 211 19.42 0.42 -6.39
CA GLU A 211 20.18 0.32 -7.64
C GLU A 211 19.51 1.15 -8.72
N VAL A 212 20.05 2.33 -8.97
CA VAL A 212 19.63 3.19 -10.07
C VAL A 212 20.30 2.75 -11.39
N SER A 213 21.22 1.78 -11.33
CA SER A 213 21.95 1.24 -12.50
C SER A 213 21.07 0.51 -13.52
N GLY A 214 19.88 0.05 -13.13
CA GLY A 214 18.87 -0.51 -14.04
C GLY A 214 18.16 0.54 -14.91
N PHE A 215 18.50 1.82 -14.77
CA PHE A 215 17.98 2.90 -15.60
C PHE A 215 18.62 2.86 -16.98
N GLY A 216 17.93 2.32 -17.93
CA GLY A 216 18.44 2.19 -19.31
C GLY A 216 18.56 0.74 -19.81
N GLU A 217 18.30 -0.27 -18.99
CA GLU A 217 18.09 -1.62 -19.48
C GLU A 217 16.78 -1.70 -20.26
N THR A 218 16.91 -1.47 -21.57
CA THR A 218 15.79 -1.41 -22.51
C THR A 218 15.30 -2.78 -22.97
N ASN A 219 15.92 -3.87 -22.54
CA ASN A 219 15.51 -5.20 -22.96
C ASN A 219 14.51 -5.80 -21.97
N PRO A 220 13.25 -6.03 -22.36
CA PRO A 220 12.42 -6.96 -21.64
C PRO A 220 13.10 -8.32 -21.73
N ASP A 221 13.38 -8.92 -20.58
CA ASP A 221 13.83 -10.31 -20.53
C ASP A 221 12.67 -11.23 -20.96
N LEU A 222 12.49 -11.33 -22.27
CA LEU A 222 11.50 -12.21 -22.90
C LEU A 222 11.85 -13.70 -22.69
N SER A 223 13.09 -14.00 -22.28
CA SER A 223 13.54 -15.36 -22.03
C SER A 223 12.89 -15.98 -20.79
N VAL A 224 12.46 -15.16 -19.83
CA VAL A 224 11.75 -15.62 -18.61
C VAL A 224 10.28 -16.00 -18.90
N MET A 225 9.70 -15.50 -19.98
CA MET A 225 8.34 -15.90 -20.39
C MET A 225 8.26 -17.35 -20.91
N ALA A 226 9.38 -17.91 -21.36
CA ALA A 226 9.42 -19.28 -21.94
C ALA A 226 9.53 -20.40 -20.88
N MET A 227 9.73 -20.08 -19.59
CA MET A 227 9.93 -21.07 -18.52
C MET A 227 8.79 -21.10 -17.47
N LEU A 228 7.56 -20.80 -17.84
CA LEU A 228 6.43 -21.16 -17.01
C LEU A 228 6.17 -22.65 -17.10
N PRO A 229 6.05 -23.39 -15.99
CA PRO A 229 5.43 -24.71 -16.04
C PRO A 229 4.03 -24.50 -16.63
N GLN A 230 3.76 -25.14 -17.75
CA GLN A 230 2.40 -25.28 -18.26
C GLN A 230 1.65 -26.10 -17.21
N GLU A 231 0.83 -25.44 -16.40
CA GLU A 231 -0.22 -26.17 -15.69
C GLU A 231 -1.12 -26.76 -16.75
N VAL A 232 -1.13 -28.08 -16.80
CA VAL A 232 -1.98 -28.85 -17.69
C VAL A 232 -3.41 -28.47 -17.35
N PRO A 233 -4.21 -27.94 -18.29
CA PRO A 233 -5.59 -27.59 -18.01
C PRO A 233 -6.37 -28.88 -17.85
N ASP A 234 -6.87 -29.12 -16.64
CA ASP A 234 -7.85 -30.16 -16.39
C ASP A 234 -9.17 -29.76 -17.04
N SER A 235 -9.65 -30.63 -17.91
CA SER A 235 -10.92 -30.61 -18.65
C SER A 235 -11.11 -29.49 -19.70
N SER A 236 -11.17 -29.91 -20.94
CA SER A 236 -11.52 -29.13 -22.14
C SER A 236 -12.74 -28.23 -21.92
N PRO A 237 -12.60 -26.88 -22.01
CA PRO A 237 -13.78 -26.03 -22.12
C PRO A 237 -14.43 -26.27 -23.49
N ALA A 238 -15.76 -26.38 -23.50
CA ALA A 238 -16.52 -26.32 -24.74
C ALA A 238 -16.03 -25.05 -25.52
N LEU A 239 -15.53 -25.24 -26.74
CA LEU A 239 -15.03 -24.18 -27.57
C LEU A 239 -16.15 -23.13 -27.74
N ALA A 240 -15.91 -21.93 -27.19
CA ALA A 240 -16.77 -20.80 -27.46
C ALA A 240 -16.79 -20.53 -29.00
N PRO A 241 -17.92 -20.13 -29.59
CA PRO A 241 -18.00 -19.89 -31.03
C PRO A 241 -16.96 -18.82 -31.45
N PRO A 242 -16.40 -18.92 -32.67
CA PRO A 242 -15.48 -17.91 -33.16
C PRO A 242 -16.15 -16.54 -33.15
N GLY A 243 -15.52 -15.54 -32.47
CA GLY A 243 -16.10 -14.21 -32.29
C GLY A 243 -16.85 -13.99 -30.97
N ALA A 244 -16.89 -14.99 -30.07
CA ALA A 244 -17.49 -14.82 -28.75
C ALA A 244 -16.77 -13.73 -27.93
N LYS A 245 -17.53 -12.83 -27.33
CA LYS A 245 -17.00 -11.80 -26.41
C LYS A 245 -16.42 -12.42 -25.17
N THR A 246 -15.29 -11.90 -24.71
CA THR A 246 -14.56 -12.41 -23.55
C THR A 246 -14.89 -11.61 -22.30
N VAL A 247 -15.34 -12.28 -21.25
CA VAL A 247 -15.63 -11.71 -19.94
C VAL A 247 -14.61 -12.21 -18.92
N LEU A 248 -13.94 -11.30 -18.23
CA LEU A 248 -13.04 -11.62 -17.12
C LEU A 248 -13.81 -11.50 -15.80
N VAL A 249 -13.90 -12.60 -15.06
CA VAL A 249 -14.53 -12.67 -13.73
C VAL A 249 -13.45 -12.69 -12.66
N ILE A 250 -13.51 -11.73 -11.75
CA ILE A 250 -12.52 -11.52 -10.68
C ILE A 250 -13.27 -11.53 -9.34
N ASP A 251 -13.06 -12.58 -8.55
CA ASP A 251 -13.70 -12.77 -7.25
C ASP A 251 -12.83 -13.78 -6.47
N ASP A 252 -12.60 -13.62 -5.18
CA ASP A 252 -11.83 -14.57 -4.38
C ASP A 252 -12.62 -15.82 -4.02
N GLU A 253 -13.95 -15.75 -4.02
CA GLU A 253 -14.85 -16.88 -3.77
C GLU A 253 -14.97 -17.81 -4.99
N ALA A 254 -14.38 -19.00 -4.89
CA ALA A 254 -14.38 -19.98 -5.98
C ALA A 254 -15.79 -20.38 -6.45
N ASP A 255 -16.78 -20.41 -5.57
CA ASP A 255 -18.14 -20.80 -5.89
C ASP A 255 -18.86 -19.73 -6.71
N ILE A 256 -18.63 -18.46 -6.42
CA ILE A 256 -19.13 -17.33 -7.21
C ILE A 256 -18.50 -17.34 -8.61
N ARG A 257 -17.19 -17.51 -8.71
CA ARG A 257 -16.52 -17.62 -10.02
C ARG A 257 -17.09 -18.77 -10.86
N LYS A 258 -17.22 -19.97 -10.28
CA LYS A 258 -17.80 -21.14 -10.98
C LYS A 258 -19.24 -20.89 -11.42
N MET A 259 -20.06 -20.27 -10.57
CA MET A 259 -21.44 -19.93 -10.89
C MET A 259 -21.51 -18.96 -12.07
N LEU A 260 -20.76 -17.84 -11.99
CA LEU A 260 -20.69 -16.84 -13.05
C LEU A 260 -20.14 -17.41 -14.36
N LYS A 261 -19.10 -18.25 -14.28
CA LYS A 261 -18.56 -18.96 -15.45
C LYS A 261 -19.61 -19.80 -16.15
N ARG A 262 -20.32 -20.65 -15.40
CA ARG A 262 -21.38 -21.51 -15.96
C ARG A 262 -22.48 -20.66 -16.61
N LEU A 263 -22.93 -19.62 -15.92
CA LEU A 263 -23.94 -18.70 -16.39
C LEU A 263 -23.54 -18.04 -17.71
N LEU A 264 -22.36 -17.39 -17.75
CA LEU A 264 -21.91 -16.63 -18.91
C LEU A 264 -21.54 -17.54 -20.09
N THR A 265 -20.94 -18.70 -19.82
CA THR A 265 -20.63 -19.69 -20.86
C THR A 265 -21.90 -20.25 -21.51
N SER A 266 -22.98 -20.49 -20.74
CA SER A 266 -24.27 -20.92 -21.30
C SER A 266 -24.94 -19.87 -22.16
N HIS A 267 -24.54 -18.58 -22.03
CA HIS A 267 -25.01 -17.47 -22.87
C HIS A 267 -24.03 -17.11 -23.98
N GLY A 268 -23.05 -17.96 -24.27
CA GLY A 268 -22.15 -17.81 -25.42
C GLY A 268 -20.94 -16.91 -25.19
N TYR A 269 -20.64 -16.51 -23.95
CA TYR A 269 -19.44 -15.71 -23.62
C TYR A 269 -18.25 -16.63 -23.36
N ARG A 270 -17.06 -16.19 -23.76
CA ARG A 270 -15.79 -16.76 -23.31
C ARG A 270 -15.47 -16.19 -21.93
N VAL A 271 -15.24 -17.05 -20.93
CA VAL A 271 -15.01 -16.59 -19.56
C VAL A 271 -13.58 -16.89 -19.13
N LEU A 272 -12.90 -15.85 -18.65
CA LEU A 272 -11.62 -15.89 -17.97
C LEU A 272 -11.87 -15.72 -16.47
N GLU A 273 -11.08 -16.38 -15.63
CA GLU A 273 -11.25 -16.35 -14.18
C GLU A 273 -9.95 -15.87 -13.49
N ALA A 274 -10.08 -14.98 -12.52
CA ALA A 274 -8.99 -14.59 -11.64
C ALA A 274 -9.48 -14.64 -10.18
N ASP A 275 -8.65 -15.19 -9.30
CA ASP A 275 -8.93 -15.32 -7.87
C ASP A 275 -8.34 -14.17 -7.04
N ARG A 276 -7.58 -13.28 -7.68
CA ARG A 276 -6.91 -12.14 -7.03
C ARG A 276 -6.65 -11.00 -8.02
N GLY A 277 -6.52 -9.78 -7.47
CA GLY A 277 -6.38 -8.57 -8.26
C GLY A 277 -5.16 -8.55 -9.18
N LEU A 278 -4.02 -9.07 -8.73
CA LEU A 278 -2.78 -9.10 -9.51
C LEU A 278 -2.87 -9.97 -10.76
N LEU A 279 -3.48 -11.15 -10.62
CA LEU A 279 -3.74 -12.03 -11.76
C LEU A 279 -4.69 -11.36 -12.75
N ALA A 280 -5.72 -10.68 -12.25
CA ALA A 280 -6.67 -9.93 -13.06
C ALA A 280 -6.01 -8.85 -13.91
N LEU A 281 -5.14 -8.01 -13.32
CA LEU A 281 -4.41 -6.96 -14.05
C LEU A 281 -3.52 -7.54 -15.16
N ARG A 282 -2.87 -8.68 -14.89
CA ARG A 282 -2.09 -9.41 -15.92
C ARG A 282 -3.00 -9.88 -17.05
N MET A 283 -4.12 -10.50 -16.72
CA MET A 283 -5.07 -11.01 -17.72
C MET A 283 -5.69 -9.88 -18.55
N VAL A 284 -5.97 -8.72 -17.95
CA VAL A 284 -6.41 -7.53 -18.70
C VAL A 284 -5.36 -7.13 -19.74
N LYS A 285 -4.07 -7.15 -19.37
CA LYS A 285 -2.97 -6.80 -20.27
C LYS A 285 -2.78 -7.83 -21.39
N GLU A 286 -2.80 -9.12 -21.07
CA GLU A 286 -2.50 -10.21 -22.01
C GLU A 286 -3.69 -10.58 -22.90
N GLN A 287 -4.89 -10.58 -22.34
CA GLN A 287 -6.09 -11.12 -23.00
C GLN A 287 -7.08 -10.04 -23.45
N THR A 288 -6.91 -8.79 -22.99
CA THR A 288 -7.79 -7.64 -23.30
C THR A 288 -9.27 -8.02 -23.37
N PRO A 289 -9.93 -8.36 -22.24
CA PRO A 289 -11.30 -8.80 -22.22
C PRO A 289 -12.26 -7.71 -22.72
N ASP A 290 -13.43 -8.10 -23.23
CA ASP A 290 -14.47 -7.15 -23.67
C ASP A 290 -15.26 -6.57 -22.49
N LEU A 291 -15.26 -7.27 -21.33
CA LEU A 291 -15.92 -6.85 -20.10
C LEU A 291 -15.25 -7.47 -18.90
N ILE A 292 -15.28 -6.75 -17.77
CA ILE A 292 -14.75 -7.21 -16.49
C ILE A 292 -15.90 -7.24 -15.47
N ILE A 293 -16.04 -8.36 -14.75
CA ILE A 293 -16.85 -8.49 -13.55
C ILE A 293 -15.89 -8.58 -12.38
N LEU A 294 -15.99 -7.64 -11.43
CA LEU A 294 -14.97 -7.40 -10.41
C LEU A 294 -15.59 -7.34 -9.02
N ASP A 295 -15.15 -8.22 -8.12
CA ASP A 295 -15.49 -8.07 -6.70
C ASP A 295 -14.79 -6.83 -6.12
N ALA A 296 -15.54 -6.04 -5.35
CA ALA A 296 -15.03 -4.89 -4.64
C ALA A 296 -14.05 -5.28 -3.51
N MET A 297 -14.25 -6.46 -2.90
CA MET A 297 -13.53 -6.93 -1.72
C MET A 297 -12.59 -8.08 -2.06
N LEU A 298 -11.50 -7.77 -2.76
CA LEU A 298 -10.47 -8.77 -3.05
C LEU A 298 -9.36 -8.74 -1.99
N PRO A 299 -8.75 -9.88 -1.66
CA PRO A 299 -7.55 -9.90 -0.83
C PRO A 299 -6.38 -9.22 -1.55
N GLU A 300 -5.49 -8.57 -0.80
CA GLU A 300 -4.26 -7.90 -1.25
C GLU A 300 -4.47 -6.55 -1.98
N VAL A 301 -5.41 -6.44 -2.91
CA VAL A 301 -5.68 -5.21 -3.68
C VAL A 301 -7.18 -5.03 -3.83
N HIS A 302 -7.73 -3.91 -3.36
CA HIS A 302 -9.16 -3.64 -3.47
C HIS A 302 -9.63 -3.53 -4.92
N GLY A 303 -10.82 -4.07 -5.20
CA GLY A 303 -11.40 -4.01 -6.54
C GLY A 303 -11.55 -2.58 -7.06
N PHE A 304 -11.76 -1.59 -6.18
CA PHE A 304 -11.82 -0.17 -6.56
C PHE A 304 -10.51 0.36 -7.12
N ASP A 305 -9.37 -0.06 -6.56
CA ASP A 305 -8.05 0.36 -7.06
C ASP A 305 -7.76 -0.26 -8.42
N ILE A 306 -8.19 -1.51 -8.61
CA ILE A 306 -8.12 -2.19 -9.90
C ILE A 306 -8.98 -1.45 -10.93
N ALA A 307 -10.24 -1.12 -10.58
CA ALA A 307 -11.14 -0.38 -11.45
C ALA A 307 -10.57 0.99 -11.84
N ARG A 308 -10.07 1.75 -10.85
CA ARG A 308 -9.48 3.08 -11.07
C ARG A 308 -8.25 3.00 -11.98
N ARG A 309 -7.35 2.02 -11.78
CA ARG A 309 -6.18 1.79 -12.63
C ARG A 309 -6.58 1.45 -14.07
N ILE A 310 -7.56 0.57 -14.26
CA ILE A 310 -8.04 0.19 -15.60
C ILE A 310 -8.72 1.38 -16.28
N LYS A 311 -9.64 2.05 -15.59
CA LYS A 311 -10.41 3.18 -16.13
C LYS A 311 -9.57 4.44 -16.38
N GLY A 312 -8.54 4.66 -15.57
CA GLY A 312 -7.57 5.74 -15.78
C GLY A 312 -6.63 5.52 -16.98
N SER A 313 -6.63 4.33 -17.57
CA SER A 313 -5.79 4.00 -18.71
C SER A 313 -6.42 4.43 -20.04
N THR A 314 -5.67 5.14 -20.86
CA THR A 314 -6.06 5.43 -22.26
C THR A 314 -6.20 4.13 -23.06
N ARG A 315 -5.44 3.09 -22.71
CA ARG A 315 -5.42 1.81 -23.40
C ARG A 315 -6.57 0.88 -23.00
N TYR A 316 -6.90 0.82 -21.70
CA TYR A 316 -7.84 -0.15 -21.13
C TYR A 316 -9.12 0.51 -20.59
N GLY A 317 -9.17 1.85 -20.46
CA GLY A 317 -10.29 2.58 -19.86
C GLY A 317 -11.63 2.40 -20.55
N HIS A 318 -11.60 1.97 -21.81
CA HIS A 318 -12.80 1.66 -22.59
C HIS A 318 -13.46 0.33 -22.20
N ILE A 319 -12.74 -0.55 -21.46
CA ILE A 319 -13.30 -1.85 -21.05
C ILE A 319 -14.36 -1.59 -19.97
N PRO A 320 -15.60 -2.02 -20.16
CA PRO A 320 -16.64 -1.85 -19.15
C PRO A 320 -16.37 -2.73 -17.93
N ILE A 321 -16.66 -2.17 -16.75
CA ILE A 321 -16.48 -2.85 -15.47
C ILE A 321 -17.82 -2.93 -14.75
N ILE A 322 -18.24 -4.17 -14.43
CA ILE A 322 -19.35 -4.46 -13.52
C ILE A 322 -18.75 -4.76 -12.17
N MET A 323 -19.00 -3.92 -11.17
CA MET A 323 -18.54 -4.17 -9.81
C MET A 323 -19.58 -4.93 -9.01
N ILE A 324 -19.13 -5.93 -8.24
CA ILE A 324 -19.97 -6.73 -7.34
C ILE A 324 -19.53 -6.47 -5.91
N SER A 325 -20.47 -6.27 -4.95
CA SER A 325 -20.12 -6.11 -3.55
C SER A 325 -21.22 -6.58 -2.60
N ALA A 326 -20.81 -7.14 -1.45
CA ALA A 326 -21.70 -7.51 -0.34
C ALA A 326 -21.90 -6.37 0.69
N VAL A 327 -20.97 -5.41 0.73
CA VAL A 327 -20.86 -4.43 1.83
C VAL A 327 -21.57 -3.12 1.51
N TYR A 328 -21.59 -2.73 0.25
CA TYR A 328 -22.15 -1.43 -0.18
C TYR A 328 -23.58 -1.58 -0.63
N ARG A 329 -24.51 -1.15 0.25
CA ARG A 329 -25.93 -1.20 0.02
C ARG A 329 -26.50 0.19 -0.26
N GLY A 330 -27.14 0.34 -1.43
CA GLY A 330 -27.92 1.50 -1.78
C GLY A 330 -27.42 2.28 -3.02
N TRP A 331 -28.38 2.90 -3.72
CA TRP A 331 -28.19 3.62 -5.00
C TRP A 331 -27.23 4.82 -4.92
N ARG A 332 -27.12 5.47 -3.74
CA ARG A 332 -26.18 6.61 -3.54
C ARG A 332 -24.73 6.19 -3.66
N TYR A 333 -24.37 5.07 -3.07
CA TYR A 333 -23.01 4.52 -3.18
C TYR A 333 -22.69 4.07 -4.61
N ALA A 334 -23.67 3.50 -5.35
CA ALA A 334 -23.46 3.10 -6.73
C ALA A 334 -23.20 4.33 -7.64
N GLU A 335 -23.82 5.48 -7.36
CA GLU A 335 -23.61 6.73 -8.09
C GLU A 335 -22.24 7.35 -7.80
N ASP A 336 -21.86 7.40 -6.52
CA ASP A 336 -20.55 7.89 -6.07
C ASP A 336 -19.41 7.03 -6.63
N LEU A 337 -19.59 5.71 -6.69
CA LEU A 337 -18.61 4.77 -7.25
C LEU A 337 -18.48 4.90 -8.77
N LYS A 338 -19.58 5.15 -9.49
CA LYS A 338 -19.52 5.47 -10.92
C LYS A 338 -18.69 6.73 -11.19
N GLN A 339 -18.86 7.75 -10.36
CA GLN A 339 -18.14 9.01 -10.51
C GLN A 339 -16.68 8.92 -10.08
N SER A 340 -16.37 8.21 -8.98
CA SER A 340 -15.02 8.16 -8.42
C SER A 340 -14.10 7.11 -9.04
N CYS A 341 -14.66 5.98 -9.50
CA CYS A 341 -13.89 4.84 -10.04
C CYS A 341 -14.19 4.53 -11.51
N GLY A 342 -15.15 5.22 -12.13
CA GLY A 342 -15.54 5.02 -13.53
C GLY A 342 -16.20 3.66 -13.80
N VAL A 343 -16.80 3.03 -12.80
CA VAL A 343 -17.49 1.73 -12.91
C VAL A 343 -18.79 1.91 -13.71
N ASP A 344 -19.03 1.02 -14.68
CA ASP A 344 -20.18 1.16 -15.59
C ASP A 344 -21.48 0.61 -15.00
N PHE A 345 -21.36 -0.47 -14.22
CA PHE A 345 -22.51 -1.11 -13.58
C PHE A 345 -22.14 -1.65 -12.19
N TYR A 346 -23.11 -1.64 -11.28
CA TYR A 346 -22.93 -2.12 -9.90
C TYR A 346 -23.97 -3.16 -9.54
N LEU A 347 -23.55 -4.27 -8.91
CA LEU A 347 -24.37 -5.36 -8.42
C LEU A 347 -24.16 -5.60 -6.94
N GLU A 348 -25.23 -5.68 -6.19
CA GLU A 348 -25.20 -5.97 -4.75
C GLU A 348 -25.31 -7.48 -4.51
N LYS A 349 -24.42 -8.05 -3.69
CA LYS A 349 -24.55 -9.46 -3.23
C LYS A 349 -25.58 -9.52 -2.07
N PRO A 350 -26.56 -10.43 -2.08
CA PRO A 350 -26.82 -11.44 -3.10
C PRO A 350 -27.56 -10.89 -4.33
N PHE A 351 -27.06 -11.15 -5.52
CA PHE A 351 -27.64 -10.70 -6.79
C PHE A 351 -28.47 -11.81 -7.47
N ARG A 352 -29.38 -11.39 -8.34
CA ARG A 352 -30.14 -12.33 -9.19
C ARG A 352 -29.38 -12.58 -10.49
N ILE A 353 -29.51 -13.80 -11.02
CA ILE A 353 -28.92 -14.17 -12.31
C ILE A 353 -29.34 -13.23 -13.44
N SER A 354 -30.63 -12.82 -13.47
CA SER A 354 -31.16 -11.85 -14.41
C SER A 354 -30.48 -10.49 -14.37
N ASP A 355 -30.03 -10.06 -13.18
CA ASP A 355 -29.40 -8.74 -13.02
C ASP A 355 -27.96 -8.76 -13.55
N VAL A 356 -27.25 -9.88 -13.38
CA VAL A 356 -25.93 -10.09 -13.97
C VAL A 356 -26.01 -10.07 -15.50
N LEU A 357 -26.92 -10.83 -16.09
CA LEU A 357 -27.08 -10.90 -17.55
C LEU A 357 -27.46 -9.52 -18.14
N ARG A 358 -28.41 -8.85 -17.52
CA ARG A 358 -28.79 -7.49 -17.92
C ARG A 358 -27.60 -6.53 -17.83
N GLY A 359 -26.82 -6.58 -16.74
CA GLY A 359 -25.63 -5.75 -16.57
C GLY A 359 -24.60 -6.00 -17.68
N VAL A 360 -24.36 -7.27 -18.02
CA VAL A 360 -23.44 -7.67 -19.10
C VAL A 360 -23.92 -7.17 -20.46
N GLU A 361 -25.18 -7.36 -20.79
CA GLU A 361 -25.77 -6.90 -22.07
C GLU A 361 -25.70 -5.38 -22.20
N VAL A 362 -26.09 -4.64 -21.15
CA VAL A 362 -26.06 -3.18 -21.14
C VAL A 362 -24.62 -2.68 -21.26
N ALA A 363 -23.70 -3.20 -20.49
CA ALA A 363 -22.30 -2.79 -20.50
C ALA A 363 -21.63 -3.05 -21.87
N LEU A 364 -21.87 -4.21 -22.47
CA LEU A 364 -21.32 -4.56 -23.79
C LEU A 364 -21.98 -3.79 -24.95
N SER A 365 -23.25 -3.35 -24.81
CA SER A 365 -23.93 -2.57 -25.84
C SER A 365 -23.45 -1.11 -25.91
N GLN A 366 -22.95 -0.56 -24.82
CA GLN A 366 -22.47 0.83 -24.72
C GLN A 366 -21.01 0.98 -25.17
N THR A 367 -20.30 -0.11 -25.40
CA THR A 367 -18.86 -0.08 -25.69
C THR A 367 -18.60 -0.02 -27.18
N SER A 368 -18.15 1.13 -27.68
CA SER A 368 -17.50 1.22 -28.99
C SER A 368 -16.02 0.82 -28.80
N ALA A 369 -15.64 -0.39 -29.21
CA ALA A 369 -14.26 -0.87 -29.13
C ALA A 369 -13.33 0.06 -29.95
N PRO A 370 -12.21 0.57 -29.36
CA PRO A 370 -11.21 1.28 -30.14
C PRO A 370 -10.57 0.30 -31.15
N LYS A 371 -10.24 0.83 -32.33
CA LYS A 371 -9.59 0.05 -33.39
C LYS A 371 -8.26 -0.51 -32.90
N VAL A 372 -7.83 -1.67 -33.40
CA VAL A 372 -6.57 -2.37 -33.04
C VAL A 372 -5.36 -1.45 -33.16
N ASP A 373 -5.33 -0.60 -34.19
CA ASP A 373 -4.25 0.38 -34.45
C ASP A 373 -4.05 1.39 -33.30
N SER A 374 -5.11 1.74 -32.56
CA SER A 374 -4.99 2.67 -31.43
C SER A 374 -4.34 2.04 -30.19
N ARG A 375 -4.40 0.71 -30.03
CA ARG A 375 -3.81 -0.01 -28.91
C ARG A 375 -2.29 -0.16 -29.04
N GLU A 376 -1.81 -0.44 -30.26
CA GLU A 376 -0.37 -0.49 -30.56
C GLU A 376 0.26 0.89 -30.43
N ALA A 377 -0.39 1.92 -30.97
CA ALA A 377 0.06 3.31 -30.86
C ALA A 377 0.16 3.79 -29.40
N SER A 378 -0.76 3.38 -28.51
CA SER A 378 -0.69 3.72 -27.08
C SER A 378 0.46 3.03 -26.38
N SER A 379 0.74 1.75 -26.71
CA SER A 379 1.86 1.02 -26.13
C SER A 379 3.21 1.63 -26.56
N GLU A 380 3.35 1.97 -27.84
CA GLU A 380 4.53 2.67 -28.36
C GLU A 380 4.69 4.07 -27.76
N ALA A 381 3.58 4.78 -27.49
CA ALA A 381 3.63 6.10 -26.86
C ALA A 381 4.14 6.00 -25.41
N ALA A 382 3.68 5.03 -24.63
CA ALA A 382 4.18 4.79 -23.27
C ALA A 382 5.67 4.39 -23.25
N GLU A 383 6.10 3.57 -24.22
CA GLU A 383 7.52 3.20 -24.36
C GLU A 383 8.39 4.41 -24.75
N ARG A 384 7.91 5.29 -25.62
CA ARG A 384 8.60 6.56 -25.94
C ARG A 384 8.76 7.46 -24.70
N CYS A 385 7.75 7.52 -23.84
CA CYS A 385 7.86 8.24 -22.56
C CYS A 385 8.91 7.61 -21.63
N LEU A 386 8.98 6.28 -21.59
CA LEU A 386 10.03 5.59 -20.84
C LEU A 386 11.43 5.95 -21.36
N GLU A 387 11.64 5.87 -22.67
CA GLU A 387 12.91 6.24 -23.29
C GLU A 387 13.28 7.71 -23.07
N ALA A 388 12.29 8.62 -23.13
CA ALA A 388 12.50 10.04 -22.85
C ALA A 388 12.90 10.25 -21.39
N GLY A 389 12.22 9.59 -20.44
CA GLY A 389 12.57 9.61 -19.02
C GLY A 389 13.98 9.09 -18.75
N VAL A 390 14.37 7.97 -19.38
CA VAL A 390 15.72 7.41 -19.27
C VAL A 390 16.77 8.40 -19.79
N ARG A 391 16.54 9.00 -20.96
CA ARG A 391 17.46 10.00 -21.54
C ARG A 391 17.59 11.24 -20.66
N ALA A 392 16.47 11.76 -20.13
CA ALA A 392 16.48 12.91 -19.23
C ALA A 392 17.28 12.60 -17.95
N TYR A 393 17.11 11.40 -17.39
CA TYR A 393 17.88 10.97 -16.21
C TYR A 393 19.39 10.88 -16.51
N GLN A 394 19.77 10.29 -17.65
CA GLN A 394 21.17 10.21 -18.07
C GLN A 394 21.81 11.59 -18.30
N ALA A 395 20.99 12.58 -18.69
CA ALA A 395 21.39 13.98 -18.80
C ALA A 395 21.42 14.71 -17.44
N GLY A 396 21.12 14.05 -16.32
CA GLY A 396 21.07 14.64 -14.99
C GLY A 396 19.81 15.44 -14.68
N GLN A 397 18.81 15.39 -15.56
CA GLN A 397 17.53 16.13 -15.44
C GLN A 397 16.48 15.26 -14.74
N VAL A 398 16.60 15.13 -13.41
CA VAL A 398 15.76 14.17 -12.64
C VAL A 398 14.29 14.53 -12.68
N GLU A 399 13.94 15.81 -12.55
CA GLU A 399 12.57 16.32 -12.58
C GLU A 399 11.90 16.05 -13.94
N ALA A 400 12.61 16.33 -15.04
CA ALA A 400 12.11 16.03 -16.38
C ALA A 400 11.93 14.51 -16.60
N ALA A 401 12.81 13.69 -16.03
CA ALA A 401 12.67 12.24 -16.08
C ALA A 401 11.39 11.78 -15.36
N ILE A 402 11.10 12.31 -14.19
CA ILE A 402 9.87 12.02 -13.42
C ILE A 402 8.63 12.43 -14.24
N GLU A 403 8.65 13.61 -14.86
CA GLU A 403 7.53 14.11 -15.67
C GLU A 403 7.23 13.18 -16.86
N HIS A 404 8.24 12.78 -17.63
CA HIS A 404 8.08 11.84 -18.73
C HIS A 404 7.56 10.47 -18.29
N LEU A 405 8.05 9.95 -17.15
CA LEU A 405 7.56 8.67 -16.63
C LEU A 405 6.09 8.77 -16.17
N ARG A 406 5.68 9.87 -15.55
CA ARG A 406 4.28 10.13 -15.17
C ARG A 406 3.37 10.28 -16.38
N GLU A 407 3.83 10.97 -17.43
CA GLU A 407 3.11 11.07 -18.70
C GLU A 407 2.88 9.67 -19.29
N GLY A 408 3.91 8.82 -19.32
CA GLY A 408 3.79 7.43 -19.76
C GLY A 408 2.80 6.61 -18.94
N LEU A 409 2.75 6.82 -17.61
CA LEU A 409 1.76 6.18 -16.73
C LEU A 409 0.33 6.67 -16.99
N GLY A 410 0.14 7.91 -17.43
CA GLY A 410 -1.17 8.41 -17.91
C GLY A 410 -1.65 7.67 -19.16
N ILE A 411 -0.72 7.16 -19.99
CA ILE A 411 -1.05 6.38 -21.19
C ILE A 411 -1.26 4.90 -20.85
N ASP A 412 -0.32 4.28 -20.14
CA ASP A 412 -0.40 2.87 -19.71
C ASP A 412 -0.06 2.71 -18.21
N PRO A 413 -1.06 2.81 -17.32
CA PRO A 413 -0.89 2.61 -15.89
C PRO A 413 -0.50 1.18 -15.48
N LEU A 414 -0.49 0.22 -16.41
CA LEU A 414 -0.06 -1.15 -16.19
C LEU A 414 1.35 -1.43 -16.73
N ALA A 415 2.08 -0.40 -17.12
CA ALA A 415 3.48 -0.50 -17.54
C ALA A 415 4.41 -0.57 -16.31
N TYR A 416 4.66 -1.79 -15.79
CA TYR A 416 5.50 -1.99 -14.59
C TYR A 416 6.88 -1.34 -14.69
N ARG A 417 7.45 -1.20 -15.89
CA ARG A 417 8.75 -0.56 -16.11
C ARG A 417 8.73 0.93 -15.78
N LEU A 418 7.64 1.64 -16.11
CA LEU A 418 7.46 3.04 -15.76
C LEU A 418 7.38 3.22 -14.23
N HIS A 419 6.57 2.40 -13.56
CA HIS A 419 6.49 2.38 -12.10
C HIS A 419 7.83 2.04 -11.45
N PHE A 420 8.54 1.05 -11.98
CA PHE A 420 9.87 0.67 -11.49
C PHE A 420 10.86 1.83 -11.56
N HIS A 421 11.00 2.47 -12.71
CA HIS A 421 11.93 3.58 -12.88
C HIS A 421 11.52 4.80 -12.04
N LEU A 422 10.23 5.11 -11.95
CA LEU A 422 9.71 6.18 -11.11
C LEU A 422 10.02 5.91 -9.63
N GLY A 423 9.80 4.70 -9.17
CA GLY A 423 10.16 4.26 -7.81
C GLY A 423 11.65 4.39 -7.51
N LEU A 424 12.54 4.09 -8.48
CA LEU A 424 13.98 4.31 -8.32
C LEU A 424 14.33 5.79 -8.18
N LEU A 425 13.71 6.68 -8.97
CA LEU A 425 13.95 8.12 -8.89
C LEU A 425 13.50 8.70 -7.56
N TYR A 426 12.30 8.35 -7.09
CA TYR A 426 11.83 8.76 -5.77
C TYR A 426 12.72 8.23 -4.65
N GLY A 427 13.16 6.97 -4.73
CA GLY A 427 14.09 6.40 -3.77
C GLY A 427 15.44 7.12 -3.72
N LYS A 428 15.94 7.59 -4.86
CA LYS A 428 17.17 8.40 -4.96
C LYS A 428 16.97 9.80 -4.37
N GLN A 429 15.80 10.40 -4.54
CA GLN A 429 15.44 11.68 -3.94
C GLN A 429 15.11 11.58 -2.44
N GLY A 430 15.19 10.39 -1.82
CA GLY A 430 14.83 10.20 -0.42
C GLY A 430 13.32 10.11 -0.16
N GLN A 431 12.50 10.21 -1.18
CA GLN A 431 11.03 10.10 -1.09
C GLN A 431 10.63 8.62 -0.92
N VAL A 432 10.91 8.07 0.26
CA VAL A 432 10.85 6.61 0.53
C VAL A 432 9.45 6.05 0.31
N TYR A 433 8.40 6.76 0.68
CA TYR A 433 7.02 6.24 0.58
C TYR A 433 6.47 6.30 -0.83
N GLU A 434 6.82 7.35 -1.59
CA GLU A 434 6.56 7.46 -3.02
C GLU A 434 7.24 6.30 -3.75
N ALA A 435 8.50 6.07 -3.43
CA ALA A 435 9.27 4.96 -3.98
C ALA A 435 8.65 3.59 -3.64
N ILE A 436 8.21 3.39 -2.39
CA ILE A 436 7.51 2.15 -1.98
C ILE A 436 6.23 1.97 -2.80
N SER A 437 5.38 2.99 -2.91
CA SER A 437 4.12 2.92 -3.63
C SER A 437 4.31 2.51 -5.09
N GLU A 438 5.26 3.16 -5.76
CA GLU A 438 5.56 2.86 -7.16
C GLU A 438 6.17 1.46 -7.35
N LEU A 439 7.10 1.05 -6.47
CA LEU A 439 7.68 -0.29 -6.54
C LEU A 439 6.70 -1.40 -6.13
N GLU A 440 5.80 -1.17 -5.18
CA GLU A 440 4.70 -2.10 -4.90
C GLU A 440 3.86 -2.31 -6.14
N THR A 441 3.46 -1.22 -6.82
CA THR A 441 2.70 -1.29 -8.08
C THR A 441 3.48 -2.05 -9.16
N ALA A 442 4.78 -1.80 -9.31
CA ALA A 442 5.63 -2.51 -10.27
C ALA A 442 5.69 -4.01 -9.97
N VAL A 443 5.85 -4.40 -8.69
CA VAL A 443 5.89 -5.80 -8.23
C VAL A 443 4.53 -6.46 -8.36
N ASP A 444 3.46 -5.71 -8.16
CA ASP A 444 2.08 -6.17 -8.34
C ASP A 444 1.81 -6.54 -9.80
N ILE A 445 2.21 -5.68 -10.73
CA ILE A 445 2.04 -5.94 -12.17
C ILE A 445 2.98 -7.04 -12.64
N ASN A 446 4.24 -7.06 -12.16
CA ASN A 446 5.23 -8.07 -12.52
C ASN A 446 5.95 -8.63 -11.28
N ALA A 447 5.35 -9.64 -10.67
CA ALA A 447 5.84 -10.28 -9.45
C ALA A 447 7.21 -10.97 -9.57
N ARG A 448 7.71 -11.19 -10.80
CA ARG A 448 8.99 -11.84 -11.09
C ARG A 448 10.12 -10.86 -11.41
N HIS A 449 9.86 -9.57 -11.42
CA HIS A 449 10.88 -8.57 -11.69
C HIS A 449 11.81 -8.42 -10.49
N PHE A 450 12.89 -9.21 -10.47
CA PHE A 450 13.85 -9.27 -9.36
C PHE A 450 14.34 -7.90 -8.89
N PRO A 451 14.75 -6.94 -9.77
CA PRO A 451 15.20 -5.62 -9.31
C PRO A 451 14.13 -4.84 -8.55
N ALA A 452 12.85 -4.92 -8.96
CA ALA A 452 11.77 -4.23 -8.23
C ALA A 452 11.54 -4.86 -6.85
N VAL A 453 11.50 -6.20 -6.76
CA VAL A 453 11.33 -6.92 -5.49
C VAL A 453 12.49 -6.62 -4.53
N LYS A 454 13.75 -6.61 -5.03
CA LYS A 454 14.94 -6.29 -4.24
C LYS A 454 14.89 -4.86 -3.72
N ASN A 455 14.66 -3.88 -4.58
CA ASN A 455 14.61 -2.48 -4.19
C ASN A 455 13.45 -2.19 -3.23
N LEU A 456 12.31 -2.84 -3.39
CA LEU A 456 11.19 -2.74 -2.46
C LEU A 456 11.54 -3.29 -1.07
N ALA A 457 12.28 -4.42 -1.00
CA ALA A 457 12.79 -4.96 0.25
C ALA A 457 13.71 -3.97 0.98
N VAL A 458 14.63 -3.34 0.24
CA VAL A 458 15.53 -2.29 0.77
C VAL A 458 14.74 -1.10 1.31
N LEU A 459 13.73 -0.64 0.58
CA LEU A 459 12.90 0.50 1.00
C LEU A 459 12.07 0.19 2.24
N TYR A 460 11.45 -0.99 2.31
CA TYR A 460 10.75 -1.42 3.51
C TYR A 460 11.68 -1.53 4.72
N GLN A 461 12.91 -2.02 4.52
CA GLN A 461 13.92 -2.08 5.56
C GLN A 461 14.30 -0.67 6.03
N LYS A 462 14.57 0.26 5.10
CA LYS A 462 14.84 1.66 5.41
C LYS A 462 13.67 2.33 6.13
N ALA A 463 12.44 2.03 5.74
CA ALA A 463 11.23 2.56 6.37
C ALA A 463 10.86 1.88 7.71
N GLY A 464 11.62 0.87 8.17
CA GLY A 464 11.37 0.18 9.42
C GLY A 464 10.26 -0.88 9.39
N PHE A 465 9.72 -1.22 8.22
CA PHE A 465 8.71 -2.27 8.04
C PHE A 465 9.37 -3.66 7.94
N ARG A 466 9.93 -4.15 9.04
CA ARG A 466 10.73 -5.38 9.08
C ARG A 466 10.01 -6.60 8.48
N ASN A 467 8.73 -6.79 8.82
CA ASN A 467 7.97 -7.95 8.33
C ASN A 467 7.78 -7.90 6.82
N LYS A 468 7.43 -6.73 6.27
CA LYS A 468 7.31 -6.53 4.82
C LYS A 468 8.67 -6.66 4.13
N ALA A 469 9.73 -6.14 4.74
CA ALA A 469 11.09 -6.28 4.23
C ALA A 469 11.51 -7.76 4.16
N ALA A 470 11.28 -8.54 5.23
CA ALA A 470 11.60 -9.97 5.27
C ALA A 470 10.81 -10.75 4.19
N GLU A 471 9.53 -10.47 4.03
CA GLU A 471 8.70 -11.08 2.97
C GLU A 471 9.28 -10.79 1.57
N MET A 472 9.62 -9.53 1.30
CA MET A 472 10.19 -9.16 0.00
C MET A 472 11.59 -9.74 -0.21
N TRP A 473 12.41 -9.83 0.83
CA TRP A 473 13.71 -10.53 0.75
C TRP A 473 13.57 -12.03 0.51
N GLU A 474 12.57 -12.70 1.10
CA GLU A 474 12.26 -14.11 0.81
C GLU A 474 11.83 -14.29 -0.66
N ARG A 475 11.01 -13.37 -1.18
CA ARG A 475 10.63 -13.38 -2.61
C ARG A 475 11.84 -13.13 -3.50
N ALA A 476 12.69 -12.14 -3.17
CA ALA A 476 13.92 -11.84 -3.89
C ALA A 476 14.88 -13.05 -3.90
N LEU A 477 15.00 -13.79 -2.80
CA LEU A 477 15.82 -14.99 -2.71
C LEU A 477 15.41 -16.08 -3.73
N LYS A 478 14.10 -16.22 -3.96
CA LYS A 478 13.57 -17.17 -4.95
C LYS A 478 13.83 -16.75 -6.40
N LEU A 479 13.98 -15.44 -6.62
CA LEU A 479 14.17 -14.84 -7.94
C LEU A 479 15.64 -14.50 -8.25
N ALA A 480 16.53 -14.65 -7.27
CA ALA A 480 17.92 -14.25 -7.38
C ALA A 480 18.63 -14.97 -8.55
N PRO A 481 19.31 -14.22 -9.44
CA PRO A 481 19.89 -14.77 -10.66
C PRO A 481 21.12 -15.64 -10.42
N ASP A 482 21.87 -15.38 -9.35
CA ASP A 482 23.16 -16.02 -9.07
C ASP A 482 23.37 -16.28 -7.57
N GLU A 483 24.37 -17.10 -7.24
CA GLU A 483 24.66 -17.50 -5.87
C GLU A 483 25.26 -16.38 -4.99
N PRO A 484 26.12 -15.46 -5.51
CA PRO A 484 26.53 -14.29 -4.74
C PRO A 484 25.36 -13.42 -4.28
N THR A 485 24.44 -13.13 -5.17
CA THR A 485 23.21 -12.38 -4.83
C THR A 485 22.36 -13.11 -3.79
N ARG A 486 22.20 -14.43 -3.90
CA ARG A 486 21.53 -15.25 -2.88
C ARG A 486 22.18 -15.16 -1.52
N THR A 487 23.51 -15.17 -1.48
CA THR A 487 24.27 -15.06 -0.23
C THR A 487 24.04 -13.71 0.43
N THR A 488 24.08 -12.62 -0.33
CA THR A 488 23.79 -11.27 0.17
C THR A 488 22.37 -11.19 0.73
N ILE A 489 21.38 -11.71 0.00
CA ILE A 489 19.98 -11.71 0.46
C ILE A 489 19.80 -12.52 1.76
N LYS A 490 20.48 -13.68 1.89
CA LYS A 490 20.45 -14.47 3.11
C LYS A 490 21.03 -13.70 4.31
N GLN A 491 22.08 -12.90 4.11
CA GLN A 491 22.64 -12.02 5.14
C GLN A 491 21.63 -10.95 5.58
N HIS A 492 20.92 -10.32 4.63
CA HIS A 492 19.85 -9.37 4.97
C HIS A 492 18.74 -10.01 5.79
N LEU A 493 18.29 -11.21 5.40
CA LEU A 493 17.29 -11.95 6.16
C LEU A 493 17.77 -12.28 7.60
N LEU A 494 19.02 -12.69 7.75
CA LEU A 494 19.61 -12.95 9.08
C LEU A 494 19.67 -11.69 9.95
N ASN A 495 19.95 -10.54 9.36
CA ASN A 495 20.00 -9.26 10.08
C ASN A 495 18.60 -8.74 10.48
N LEU A 496 17.53 -9.19 9.81
CA LEU A 496 16.16 -8.82 10.11
C LEU A 496 15.49 -9.72 11.16
N LEU A 497 15.98 -10.94 11.32
CA LEU A 497 15.49 -11.93 12.29
C LEU A 497 16.15 -11.75 13.66
#